data_df1c26e393dc4495f27cbec82f6b2e4e
#
_entry.id   df1c26e393dc4495f27cbec82f6b2e4e
#
_cell.length_a   1.000
_cell.length_b   1.000
_cell.length_c   1.000
_cell.angle_alpha   90.00
_cell.angle_beta   90.00
_cell.angle_gamma   90.00
#
_symmetry.space_group_name_H-M   'P 1'
#
loop_
_entity.id
_entity.type
_entity.pdbx_description
1 polymer ?
#
loop_
_entity_poly.entity_id
_entity_poly.type
_entity_poly.pdbx_seq_one_letter_code
_entity_poly.pdbx_strand_id
1 'polypeptide(L)'
;ESTVEIQKESMIQIPNPVEKDLLEKLQKFEESQKFINSKLTIASLALQLKTNTSYLSEVINKYKGKNFNTYINELRIAYICQKIYNHKEYQNYKISYLAEESGFASHSAFATVFRNITGISPSVFIREASKNQSSQ
;
A
#
# COMPACT_ATOMS: atom_id res chain seq x y z
N GLU A 1 -29.77 -11.40 7.98
CA GLU A 1 -28.86 -10.25 7.84
C GLU A 1 -27.41 -10.68 7.77
N SER A 2 -26.94 -11.32 8.84
CA SER A 2 -25.57 -11.84 8.85
C SER A 2 -25.34 -12.91 7.80
N THR A 3 -26.40 -13.63 7.43
CA THR A 3 -26.32 -14.66 6.39
C THR A 3 -25.94 -14.05 5.03
N VAL A 4 -26.51 -12.89 4.71
CA VAL A 4 -26.19 -12.22 3.46
C VAL A 4 -24.74 -11.74 3.43
N GLU A 5 -24.25 -11.22 4.54
CA GLU A 5 -22.87 -10.79 4.62
C GLU A 5 -21.89 -11.95 4.50
N ILE A 6 -22.20 -13.08 5.16
CA ILE A 6 -21.37 -14.27 5.06
C ILE A 6 -21.28 -14.75 3.62
N GLN A 7 -22.42 -14.73 2.90
CA GLN A 7 -22.44 -15.14 1.50
C GLN A 7 -21.57 -14.25 0.62
N LYS A 8 -21.56 -12.94 0.89
CA LYS A 8 -20.72 -12.02 0.15
C LYS A 8 -19.25 -12.23 0.43
N GLU A 9 -18.92 -12.61 1.67
CA GLU A 9 -17.53 -12.80 2.07
C GLU A 9 -16.94 -14.09 1.53
N SER A 10 -17.76 -15.08 1.23
CA SER A 10 -17.28 -16.41 0.88
C SER A 10 -17.61 -16.81 -0.54
N MET A 11 -17.44 -15.90 -1.49
CA MET A 11 -17.73 -16.21 -2.88
C MET A 11 -16.69 -17.14 -3.52
N ILE A 12 -15.46 -17.15 -2.99
CA ILE A 12 -14.37 -17.97 -3.50
C ILE A 12 -13.82 -18.78 -2.37
N GLN A 13 -13.73 -20.10 -2.60
CA GLN A 13 -13.20 -21.02 -1.60
C GLN A 13 -11.71 -21.27 -1.89
N ILE A 14 -10.88 -20.92 -0.93
CA ILE A 14 -9.44 -21.12 -1.03
C ILE A 14 -9.06 -22.19 -0.01
N PRO A 15 -8.41 -23.27 -0.44
CA PRO A 15 -7.94 -24.29 0.52
C PRO A 15 -7.05 -23.67 1.59
N ASN A 16 -7.21 -24.08 2.83
CA ASN A 16 -6.47 -23.51 3.95
C ASN A 16 -4.94 -23.48 3.76
N PRO A 17 -4.30 -24.55 3.26
CA PRO A 17 -2.85 -24.49 3.05
C PRO A 17 -2.44 -23.44 2.02
N VAL A 18 -3.26 -23.25 0.97
CA VAL A 18 -2.99 -22.26 -0.07
C VAL A 18 -3.14 -20.85 0.50
N GLU A 19 -4.18 -20.64 1.30
CA GLU A 19 -4.44 -19.35 1.92
C GLU A 19 -3.30 -18.96 2.87
N LYS A 20 -2.85 -19.88 3.69
CA LYS A 20 -1.75 -19.65 4.62
C LYS A 20 -0.46 -19.32 3.89
N ASP A 21 -0.15 -20.08 2.85
CA ASP A 21 1.03 -19.84 2.02
C ASP A 21 0.99 -18.45 1.39
N LEU A 22 -0.17 -18.05 0.89
CA LEU A 22 -0.34 -16.76 0.25
C LEU A 22 -0.17 -15.62 1.25
N LEU A 23 -0.67 -15.79 2.48
CA LEU A 23 -0.48 -14.79 3.54
C LEU A 23 1.00 -14.60 3.87
N GLU A 24 1.76 -15.69 3.94
CA GLU A 24 3.19 -15.61 4.20
C GLU A 24 3.92 -14.89 3.06
N LYS A 25 3.52 -15.17 1.82
CA LYS A 25 4.10 -14.51 0.65
C LYS A 25 3.77 -13.02 0.62
N LEU A 26 2.55 -12.65 1.02
CA LEU A 26 2.18 -11.24 1.12
C LEU A 26 3.01 -10.52 2.17
N GLN A 27 3.26 -11.16 3.30
CA GLN A 27 4.11 -10.55 4.32
C GLN A 27 5.51 -10.28 3.79
N LYS A 28 6.10 -11.24 3.08
CA LYS A 28 7.41 -11.06 2.46
C LYS A 28 7.40 -9.96 1.41
N PHE A 29 6.30 -9.87 0.66
CA PHE A 29 6.12 -8.81 -0.32
C PHE A 29 6.15 -7.44 0.36
N GLU A 30 5.42 -7.29 1.46
CA GLU A 30 5.39 -6.03 2.20
C GLU A 30 6.78 -5.67 2.73
N GLU A 31 7.51 -6.64 3.24
CA GLU A 31 8.85 -6.41 3.77
C GLU A 31 9.86 -6.06 2.69
N SER A 32 9.66 -6.58 1.48
CA SER A 32 10.57 -6.34 0.36
C SER A 32 10.40 -4.96 -0.26
N GLN A 33 9.30 -4.26 0.04
CA GLN A 33 8.99 -2.93 -0.49
C GLN A 33 8.83 -2.90 -2.02
N LYS A 34 8.54 -4.04 -2.64
CA LYS A 34 8.32 -4.10 -4.09
C LYS A 34 7.07 -3.38 -4.54
N PHE A 35 6.22 -2.97 -3.60
CA PHE A 35 5.02 -2.20 -3.92
C PHE A 35 5.34 -0.80 -4.48
N ILE A 36 6.58 -0.31 -4.37
CA ILE A 36 6.94 1.00 -4.94
C ILE A 36 7.15 0.95 -6.45
N ASN A 37 7.03 -0.21 -7.07
CA ASN A 37 7.05 -0.31 -8.52
C ASN A 37 5.73 0.25 -9.07
N SER A 38 5.81 1.33 -9.86
CA SER A 38 4.62 2.02 -10.36
C SER A 38 3.83 1.18 -11.36
N LYS A 39 4.42 0.13 -11.91
CA LYS A 39 3.78 -0.73 -12.88
C LYS A 39 3.13 -1.97 -12.26
N LEU A 40 3.16 -2.06 -10.94
CA LEU A 40 2.58 -3.21 -10.25
C LEU A 40 1.07 -3.26 -10.47
N THR A 41 0.59 -4.44 -10.86
CA THR A 41 -0.84 -4.73 -11.00
C THR A 41 -1.17 -5.97 -10.19
N ILE A 42 -2.46 -6.20 -9.95
CA ILE A 42 -2.86 -7.41 -9.24
C ILE A 42 -2.46 -8.65 -10.03
N ALA A 43 -2.53 -8.58 -11.37
CA ALA A 43 -2.12 -9.69 -12.22
C ALA A 43 -0.63 -9.99 -12.10
N SER A 44 0.21 -8.93 -12.12
CA SER A 44 1.66 -9.14 -12.01
C SER A 44 2.05 -9.63 -10.61
N LEU A 45 1.38 -9.14 -9.58
CA LEU A 45 1.66 -9.64 -8.23
C LEU A 45 1.23 -11.09 -8.07
N ALA A 46 0.07 -11.45 -8.61
CA ALA A 46 -0.39 -12.83 -8.56
C ALA A 46 0.62 -13.77 -9.20
N LEU A 47 1.19 -13.38 -10.35
CA LEU A 47 2.25 -14.16 -10.99
C LEU A 47 3.48 -14.30 -10.10
N GLN A 48 3.92 -13.20 -9.49
CA GLN A 48 5.08 -13.24 -8.59
C GLN A 48 4.86 -14.17 -7.41
N LEU A 49 3.64 -14.18 -6.88
CA LEU A 49 3.31 -14.99 -5.72
C LEU A 49 2.83 -16.40 -6.10
N LYS A 50 2.87 -16.74 -7.40
CA LYS A 50 2.48 -18.05 -7.92
C LYS A 50 1.06 -18.42 -7.54
N THR A 51 0.15 -17.46 -7.71
CA THR A 51 -1.26 -17.64 -7.45
C THR A 51 -2.04 -17.01 -8.60
N ASN A 52 -3.35 -16.84 -8.44
CA ASN A 52 -4.20 -16.19 -9.43
C ASN A 52 -4.84 -14.94 -8.82
N THR A 53 -5.40 -14.09 -9.68
CA THR A 53 -5.96 -12.81 -9.22
C THR A 53 -7.16 -13.01 -8.31
N SER A 54 -7.95 -14.04 -8.52
CA SER A 54 -9.13 -14.31 -7.70
C SER A 54 -8.73 -14.65 -6.26
N TYR A 55 -7.77 -15.54 -6.10
CA TYR A 55 -7.29 -15.92 -4.78
C TYR A 55 -6.62 -14.73 -4.08
N LEU A 56 -5.78 -14.00 -4.83
CA LEU A 56 -5.07 -12.85 -4.26
C LEU A 56 -6.05 -11.77 -3.80
N SER A 57 -7.04 -11.45 -4.63
CA SER A 57 -8.06 -10.47 -4.28
C SER A 57 -8.83 -10.89 -3.03
N GLU A 58 -9.21 -12.16 -2.96
CA GLU A 58 -9.98 -12.68 -1.83
C GLU A 58 -9.18 -12.60 -0.53
N VAL A 59 -7.91 -12.98 -0.56
CA VAL A 59 -7.06 -12.95 0.63
C VAL A 59 -6.84 -11.51 1.09
N ILE A 60 -6.58 -10.58 0.16
CA ILE A 60 -6.41 -9.18 0.52
C ILE A 60 -7.68 -8.62 1.14
N ASN A 61 -8.83 -8.86 0.54
CA ASN A 61 -10.10 -8.39 1.09
C ASN A 61 -10.37 -8.98 2.48
N LYS A 62 -10.13 -10.26 2.64
CA LYS A 62 -10.45 -10.96 3.88
C LYS A 62 -9.53 -10.55 5.04
N TYR A 63 -8.23 -10.47 4.79
CA TYR A 63 -7.25 -10.26 5.86
C TYR A 63 -6.79 -8.83 6.00
N LYS A 64 -6.87 -8.01 4.93
CA LYS A 64 -6.47 -6.61 5.00
C LYS A 64 -7.67 -5.67 5.04
N GLY A 65 -8.88 -6.18 4.75
CA GLY A 65 -10.10 -5.40 4.84
C GLY A 65 -10.24 -4.33 3.77
N LYS A 66 -9.57 -4.48 2.64
CA LYS A 66 -9.60 -3.48 1.57
C LYS A 66 -9.27 -4.15 0.23
N ASN A 67 -9.56 -3.45 -0.86
CA ASN A 67 -9.23 -3.98 -2.18
C ASN A 67 -7.73 -3.78 -2.48
N PHE A 68 -7.28 -4.38 -3.58
CA PHE A 68 -5.88 -4.36 -3.97
C PHE A 68 -5.34 -2.92 -4.10
N ASN A 69 -6.07 -2.05 -4.79
CA ASN A 69 -5.59 -0.69 -5.03
C ASN A 69 -5.40 0.08 -3.72
N THR A 70 -6.36 0.01 -2.83
CA THR A 70 -6.26 0.67 -1.53
C THR A 70 -5.12 0.06 -0.71
N TYR A 71 -5.00 -1.25 -0.73
CA TYR A 71 -3.94 -1.96 -0.03
C TYR A 71 -2.55 -1.47 -0.47
N ILE A 72 -2.31 -1.42 -1.79
CA ILE A 72 -1.02 -0.98 -2.32
C ILE A 72 -0.79 0.51 -2.03
N ASN A 73 -1.83 1.34 -2.20
CA ASN A 73 -1.70 2.77 -1.94
C ASN A 73 -1.33 3.05 -0.49
N GLU A 74 -1.92 2.32 0.45
CA GLU A 74 -1.59 2.52 1.86
C GLU A 74 -0.15 2.10 2.16
N LEU A 75 0.32 1.02 1.55
CA LEU A 75 1.72 0.61 1.70
C LEU A 75 2.67 1.68 1.16
N ARG A 76 2.36 2.23 0.00
CA ARG A 76 3.19 3.27 -0.63
C ARG A 76 3.23 4.55 0.21
N ILE A 77 2.09 4.97 0.74
CA ILE A 77 2.05 6.18 1.57
C ILE A 77 2.80 5.97 2.88
N ALA A 78 2.62 4.81 3.52
CA ALA A 78 3.35 4.50 4.74
C ALA A 78 4.87 4.51 4.49
N TYR A 79 5.29 3.95 3.36
CA TYR A 79 6.70 3.93 2.99
C TYR A 79 7.27 5.35 2.86
N ILE A 80 6.61 6.22 2.11
CA ILE A 80 7.15 7.55 1.87
C ILE A 80 7.08 8.42 3.13
N CYS A 81 6.07 8.23 3.97
CA CYS A 81 5.99 8.94 5.24
C CYS A 81 7.15 8.59 6.15
N GLN A 82 7.51 7.30 6.22
CA GLN A 82 8.66 6.88 7.02
C GLN A 82 9.97 7.44 6.48
N LYS A 83 10.12 7.46 5.15
CA LYS A 83 11.32 8.05 4.54
C LYS A 83 11.45 9.53 4.86
N ILE A 84 10.35 10.27 4.73
CA ILE A 84 10.35 11.70 5.03
C ILE A 84 10.67 11.94 6.50
N TYR A 85 10.09 11.15 7.38
CA TYR A 85 10.28 11.35 8.82
C TYR A 85 11.68 10.96 9.28
N ASN A 86 12.23 9.87 8.75
CA ASN A 86 13.49 9.30 9.23
C ASN A 86 14.74 9.80 8.48
N HIS A 87 14.57 10.44 7.31
CA HIS A 87 15.69 10.88 6.49
C HIS A 87 15.49 12.33 6.08
N LYS A 88 16.29 13.23 6.69
CA LYS A 88 16.13 14.67 6.47
C LYS A 88 16.23 15.08 5.01
N GLU A 89 17.04 14.39 4.22
CA GLU A 89 17.18 14.72 2.81
C GLU A 89 15.86 14.62 2.04
N TYR A 90 14.96 13.71 2.48
CA TYR A 90 13.64 13.58 1.82
C TYR A 90 12.77 14.81 2.01
N GLN A 91 13.04 15.61 3.03
CA GLN A 91 12.27 16.83 3.30
C GLN A 91 12.60 17.95 2.31
N ASN A 92 13.71 17.81 1.59
CA ASN A 92 14.16 18.77 0.61
C ASN A 92 13.88 18.36 -0.85
N TYR A 93 13.35 17.15 -1.04
CA TYR A 93 13.06 16.66 -2.38
C TYR A 93 11.75 17.26 -2.87
N LYS A 94 11.65 17.38 -4.21
CA LYS A 94 10.41 17.84 -4.85
C LYS A 94 9.31 16.82 -4.60
N ILE A 95 8.08 17.31 -4.51
CA ILE A 95 6.92 16.43 -4.33
C ILE A 95 6.82 15.42 -5.47
N SER A 96 7.13 15.86 -6.71
CA SER A 96 7.11 14.97 -7.86
C SER A 96 8.12 13.81 -7.72
N TYR A 97 9.26 14.06 -7.11
CA TYR A 97 10.24 13.01 -6.85
C TYR A 97 9.72 12.03 -5.81
N LEU A 98 9.09 12.55 -4.76
CA LEU A 98 8.52 11.69 -3.71
C LEU A 98 7.41 10.80 -4.26
N ALA A 99 6.61 11.35 -5.18
CA ALA A 99 5.56 10.59 -5.86
C ALA A 99 6.17 9.41 -6.62
N GLU A 100 7.21 9.69 -7.41
CA GLU A 100 7.89 8.66 -8.20
C GLU A 100 8.56 7.62 -7.30
N GLU A 101 9.25 8.08 -6.29
CA GLU A 101 9.96 7.21 -5.34
C GLU A 101 9.00 6.22 -4.67
N SER A 102 7.79 6.65 -4.36
CA SER A 102 6.81 5.80 -3.69
C SER A 102 5.93 4.98 -4.64
N GLY A 103 6.17 5.08 -5.95
CA GLY A 103 5.52 4.22 -6.92
C GLY A 103 4.27 4.79 -7.57
N PHE A 104 4.02 6.08 -7.42
CA PHE A 104 2.85 6.70 -8.05
C PHE A 104 3.20 7.17 -9.47
N ALA A 105 2.23 7.02 -10.37
CA ALA A 105 2.43 7.36 -11.78
C ALA A 105 2.45 8.86 -12.02
N SER A 106 1.85 9.67 -11.13
CA SER A 106 1.79 11.10 -11.31
C SER A 106 1.80 11.82 -9.98
N HIS A 107 2.22 13.10 -10.02
CA HIS A 107 2.20 13.98 -8.87
C HIS A 107 0.79 14.15 -8.30
N SER A 108 -0.20 14.36 -9.17
CA SER A 108 -1.55 14.60 -8.70
C SER A 108 -2.19 13.37 -8.06
N ALA A 109 -1.90 12.18 -8.62
CA ALA A 109 -2.38 10.93 -8.01
C ALA A 109 -1.79 10.76 -6.61
N PHE A 110 -0.48 11.01 -6.48
CA PHE A 110 0.21 10.93 -5.19
C PHE A 110 -0.41 11.89 -4.18
N ALA A 111 -0.58 13.15 -4.56
CA ALA A 111 -1.11 14.16 -3.64
C ALA A 111 -2.52 13.84 -3.17
N THR A 112 -3.37 13.38 -4.08
CA THR A 112 -4.74 13.00 -3.75
C THR A 112 -4.79 11.82 -2.78
N VAL A 113 -4.05 10.76 -3.09
CA VAL A 113 -4.02 9.56 -2.24
C VAL A 113 -3.39 9.88 -0.88
N PHE A 114 -2.30 10.64 -0.89
CA PHE A 114 -1.63 11.04 0.34
C PHE A 114 -2.60 11.75 1.28
N ARG A 115 -3.32 12.74 0.75
CA ARG A 115 -4.27 13.51 1.55
C ARG A 115 -5.43 12.65 2.02
N ASN A 116 -5.92 11.75 1.18
CA ASN A 116 -7.01 10.85 1.58
C ASN A 116 -6.61 9.93 2.73
N ILE A 117 -5.37 9.45 2.72
CA ILE A 117 -4.90 8.51 3.75
C ILE A 117 -4.46 9.23 5.01
N THR A 118 -3.68 10.31 4.89
CA THR A 118 -3.10 10.98 6.06
C THR A 118 -3.95 12.14 6.59
N GLY A 119 -4.86 12.66 5.77
CA GLY A 119 -5.68 13.82 6.14
C GLY A 119 -5.03 15.16 5.84
N ILE A 120 -3.76 15.19 5.43
CA ILE A 120 -3.04 16.43 5.12
C ILE A 120 -2.28 16.27 3.81
N SER A 121 -1.88 17.39 3.20
CA SER A 121 -1.12 17.35 1.97
C SER A 121 0.33 16.92 2.23
N PRO A 122 1.03 16.42 1.21
CA PRO A 122 2.45 16.09 1.37
C PRO A 122 3.29 17.26 1.87
N SER A 123 3.02 18.48 1.39
CA SER A 123 3.77 19.66 1.81
C SER A 123 3.59 19.95 3.30
N VAL A 124 2.36 19.81 3.80
CA VAL A 124 2.08 20.00 5.21
C VAL A 124 2.77 18.92 6.04
N PHE A 125 2.73 17.68 5.58
CA PHE A 125 3.38 16.57 6.28
C PHE A 125 4.90 16.83 6.41
N ILE A 126 5.53 17.26 5.31
CA ILE A 126 6.97 17.55 5.30
C ILE A 126 7.31 18.67 6.29
N ARG A 127 6.49 19.74 6.30
CA ARG A 127 6.70 20.85 7.20
C ARG A 127 6.60 20.41 8.66
N GLU A 128 5.60 19.60 8.98
CA GLU A 128 5.43 19.12 10.35
C GLU A 128 6.54 18.16 10.76
N ALA A 129 7.00 17.32 9.85
CA ALA A 129 8.12 16.42 10.12
C ALA A 129 9.40 17.22 10.40
N SER A 130 9.64 18.30 9.64
CA SER A 130 10.79 19.17 9.84
C SER A 130 10.77 19.81 11.21
N LYS A 131 9.61 20.30 11.66
CA LYS A 131 9.48 20.91 12.98
C LYS A 131 9.79 19.92 14.09
N ASN A 132 9.24 18.72 14.00
CA ASN A 132 9.47 17.69 15.03
C ASN A 132 10.93 17.30 15.15
N GLN A 133 11.63 17.21 14.03
CA GLN A 133 13.06 16.90 14.05
C GLN A 133 13.89 18.05 14.57
N SER A 134 13.50 19.29 14.29
CA SER A 134 14.23 20.47 14.74
C SER A 134 14.16 20.65 16.26
N SER A 135 13.09 20.16 16.89
CA SER A 135 12.93 20.32 18.34
C SER A 135 13.66 19.23 19.13
N GLN A 136 14.30 18.31 18.44
CA GLN A 136 15.14 17.29 19.08
C GLN A 136 16.60 17.65 18.95
#